data_58e401be194378e7df8e201553b72e7a
#
_entry.id   58e401be194378e7df8e201553b72e7a
#
_cell.length_a   1.000
_cell.length_b   1.000
_cell.length_c   1.000
_cell.angle_alpha   90.00
_cell.angle_beta   90.00
_cell.angle_gamma   90.00
#
_symmetry.space_group_name_H-M   'P 1'
#
loop_
_entity.id
_entity.type
_entity.pdbx_description
1 polymer ?
#
loop_
_entity_poly.entity_id
_entity_poly.type
_entity_poly.pdbx_seq_one_letter_code
_entity_poly.pdbx_strand_id
1 'polypeptide(L)'
;VKALIGGRGEKTASLTLNRATDTTRQPGSTFKIVSTYAPALNEKGDTLATTFMDEPYEYPDGSPVNNASRSYGGETTIRKAIQNSINVVAVKCLEQVTPALGLKYLDDFGFTTLAHGTEADKDANGNVWSDANLATALGGITKGVKNVELCAAYAAIANNGNYIKPIYYTQILDHDGNVLIENTSVSRSVIKDSTAYLLTSAMEDVVKKGTGTACQLDNMTVAGKTGTTEDYNDLWFVGYTPYYTCAVWSGYDNNEKIPEDARNFHKNLWKKVMTRIHEGLEDKDFEMPSSVEKASVCSETGLLPRAGCPTITEYFDISSLPTEYCDEHFYGSSYDYDEDYYYENTDSDTDAAADAIPSAAPDSTDSTNADSNGDNTDNSDNTGGDNGDDDNTGGDDNSGDNTGDNTGNDTGDTSGGDDGGDTSGEDPVEYYN
;
A
#
# COMPACT_ATOMS: atom_id res chain seq x y z
N VAL A 1 2.69 21.88 -2.83
CA VAL A 1 2.27 21.24 -4.09
C VAL A 1 3.20 21.70 -5.20
N LYS A 2 3.81 20.78 -5.95
CA LYS A 2 4.73 21.11 -7.06
C LYS A 2 4.01 21.23 -8.40
N ALA A 3 3.03 20.35 -8.63
CA ALA A 3 2.20 20.36 -9.83
C ALA A 3 0.81 19.80 -9.50
N LEU A 4 -0.19 20.30 -10.20
CA LEU A 4 -1.57 19.87 -10.05
C LEU A 4 -2.29 20.01 -11.39
N ILE A 5 -2.91 18.91 -11.84
CA ILE A 5 -3.65 18.86 -13.11
C ILE A 5 -5.05 18.33 -12.83
N GLY A 6 -6.05 19.21 -12.95
CA GLY A 6 -7.43 18.91 -12.62
C GLY A 6 -8.26 18.31 -13.75
N GLY A 7 -7.68 18.10 -14.94
CA GLY A 7 -8.42 17.55 -16.06
C GLY A 7 -7.57 17.35 -17.30
N ARG A 8 -8.11 16.61 -18.25
CA ARG A 8 -7.53 16.32 -19.56
C ARG A 8 -8.17 17.17 -20.64
N GLY A 9 -7.41 17.45 -21.70
CA GLY A 9 -7.88 18.22 -22.86
C GLY A 9 -7.59 19.71 -22.76
N GLU A 10 -7.97 20.42 -23.80
CA GLU A 10 -7.79 21.87 -23.91
C GLU A 10 -8.74 22.60 -22.94
N LYS A 11 -8.25 23.61 -22.26
CA LYS A 11 -9.06 24.47 -21.40
C LYS A 11 -9.58 25.65 -22.21
N THR A 12 -10.85 25.63 -22.53
CA THR A 12 -11.52 26.65 -23.34
C THR A 12 -12.20 27.73 -22.50
N ALA A 13 -12.26 27.60 -21.19
CA ALA A 13 -12.88 28.55 -20.26
C ALA A 13 -12.07 28.73 -18.98
N SER A 14 -12.29 29.86 -18.32
CA SER A 14 -11.81 30.10 -16.94
C SER A 14 -12.66 29.34 -15.94
N LEU A 15 -12.09 29.06 -14.74
CA LEU A 15 -12.78 28.42 -13.61
C LEU A 15 -13.38 27.05 -13.97
N THR A 16 -12.72 26.30 -14.86
CA THR A 16 -13.11 24.91 -15.15
C THR A 16 -12.84 24.02 -13.95
N LEU A 17 -13.67 22.98 -13.80
CA LEU A 17 -13.59 22.00 -12.71
C LEU A 17 -12.16 21.43 -12.55
N ASN A 18 -11.61 21.58 -11.37
CA ASN A 18 -10.34 20.99 -10.98
C ASN A 18 -10.58 19.69 -10.21
N ARG A 19 -10.50 18.56 -10.89
CA ARG A 19 -10.79 17.24 -10.29
C ARG A 19 -9.80 16.79 -9.24
N ALA A 20 -8.68 17.48 -9.09
CA ALA A 20 -7.74 17.16 -8.03
C ALA A 20 -8.11 17.81 -6.68
N THR A 21 -8.85 18.94 -6.69
CA THR A 21 -9.22 19.71 -5.49
C THR A 21 -10.72 19.79 -5.24
N ASP A 22 -11.53 19.78 -6.30
CA ASP A 22 -12.94 20.18 -6.23
C ASP A 22 -13.90 18.98 -6.40
N THR A 23 -13.39 17.80 -6.73
CA THR A 23 -14.18 16.57 -6.77
C THR A 23 -13.71 15.54 -5.79
N THR A 24 -14.64 14.72 -5.32
CA THR A 24 -14.39 13.57 -4.47
C THR A 24 -14.67 12.27 -5.22
N ARG A 25 -13.83 11.26 -5.01
CA ARG A 25 -13.93 9.96 -5.64
C ARG A 25 -13.63 8.86 -4.63
N GLN A 26 -14.21 7.69 -4.84
CA GLN A 26 -13.94 6.53 -4.00
C GLN A 26 -12.47 6.11 -4.16
N PRO A 27 -11.68 6.07 -3.07
CA PRO A 27 -10.25 5.79 -3.13
C PRO A 27 -9.92 4.31 -3.36
N GLY A 28 -10.90 3.43 -3.17
CA GLY A 28 -10.71 1.99 -3.27
C GLY A 28 -9.59 1.49 -2.37
N SER A 29 -8.87 0.47 -2.82
CA SER A 29 -7.80 -0.19 -2.03
C SER A 29 -6.61 0.69 -1.63
N THR A 30 -6.52 1.96 -2.08
CA THR A 30 -5.50 2.87 -1.53
C THR A 30 -5.77 3.19 -0.07
N PHE A 31 -7.00 3.10 0.40
CA PHE A 31 -7.39 3.35 1.78
C PHE A 31 -6.89 2.30 2.76
N LYS A 32 -6.67 1.06 2.33
CA LYS A 32 -6.10 -0.01 3.18
C LYS A 32 -4.86 0.45 3.94
N ILE A 33 -4.01 1.27 3.30
CA ILE A 33 -2.77 1.74 3.91
C ILE A 33 -3.06 2.69 5.07
N VAL A 34 -3.89 3.70 4.87
CA VAL A 34 -4.07 4.81 5.81
C VAL A 34 -5.18 4.57 6.84
N SER A 35 -6.24 3.80 6.48
CA SER A 35 -7.35 3.50 7.40
C SER A 35 -7.13 2.25 8.25
N THR A 36 -6.32 1.31 7.76
CA THR A 36 -6.24 -0.04 8.32
C THR A 36 -4.83 -0.38 8.78
N TYR A 37 -3.88 -0.47 7.86
CA TYR A 37 -2.54 -0.95 8.19
C TYR A 37 -1.71 0.09 8.96
N ALA A 38 -1.92 1.40 8.74
CA ALA A 38 -1.26 2.43 9.52
C ALA A 38 -1.61 2.34 11.01
N PRO A 39 -2.89 2.36 11.43
CA PRO A 39 -3.24 2.18 12.85
C PRO A 39 -2.88 0.79 13.39
N ALA A 40 -2.95 -0.28 12.60
CA ALA A 40 -2.56 -1.62 13.01
C ALA A 40 -1.10 -1.68 13.46
N LEU A 41 -0.19 -1.21 12.61
CA LEU A 41 1.24 -1.18 12.88
C LEU A 41 1.64 -0.11 13.91
N ASN A 42 0.90 1.00 14.00
CA ASN A 42 1.28 2.14 14.84
C ASN A 42 0.83 2.01 16.30
N GLU A 43 -0.36 1.43 16.54
CA GLU A 43 -0.98 1.41 17.86
C GLU A 43 -1.35 0.01 18.37
N LYS A 44 -1.65 -0.94 17.47
CA LYS A 44 -2.16 -2.26 17.89
C LYS A 44 -1.07 -3.29 18.17
N GLY A 45 0.18 -2.97 17.85
CA GLY A 45 1.30 -3.88 18.01
C GLY A 45 1.41 -4.93 16.91
N ASP A 46 0.57 -4.83 15.87
CA ASP A 46 0.73 -5.67 14.69
C ASP A 46 2.05 -5.39 13.99
N THR A 47 2.56 -6.37 13.29
CA THR A 47 3.79 -6.31 12.52
C THR A 47 3.51 -6.66 11.05
N LEU A 48 4.46 -6.47 10.17
CA LEU A 48 4.31 -6.93 8.78
C LEU A 48 4.23 -8.47 8.67
N ALA A 49 4.68 -9.18 9.69
CA ALA A 49 4.62 -10.64 9.81
C ALA A 49 3.33 -11.14 10.49
N THR A 50 2.52 -10.25 11.10
CA THR A 50 1.20 -10.62 11.67
C THR A 50 0.33 -11.23 10.59
N THR A 51 -0.27 -12.39 10.88
CA THR A 51 -1.09 -13.16 9.93
C THR A 51 -2.59 -13.00 10.21
N PHE A 52 -3.35 -13.08 9.12
CA PHE A 52 -4.81 -13.18 9.13
C PHE A 52 -5.22 -14.29 8.19
N MET A 53 -6.24 -15.05 8.57
CA MET A 53 -6.81 -16.08 7.70
C MET A 53 -7.60 -15.44 6.54
N ASP A 54 -7.09 -15.59 5.32
CA ASP A 54 -7.77 -15.21 4.08
C ASP A 54 -8.68 -16.36 3.63
N GLU A 55 -9.96 -16.26 3.98
CA GLU A 55 -11.02 -17.25 3.80
C GLU A 55 -12.34 -16.54 3.46
N PRO A 56 -13.42 -17.23 3.07
CA PRO A 56 -14.74 -16.62 2.92
C PRO A 56 -15.14 -15.82 4.16
N TYR A 57 -15.51 -14.57 3.96
CA TYR A 57 -15.84 -13.63 5.04
C TYR A 57 -16.98 -12.72 4.63
N GLU A 58 -17.81 -12.29 5.58
CA GLU A 58 -18.99 -11.48 5.36
C GLU A 58 -18.96 -10.23 6.25
N TYR A 59 -19.54 -9.16 5.74
CA TYR A 59 -19.85 -7.97 6.54
C TYR A 59 -20.98 -8.28 7.54
N PRO A 60 -21.21 -7.43 8.56
CA PRO A 60 -22.30 -7.63 9.54
C PRO A 60 -23.70 -7.72 8.94
N ASP A 61 -23.91 -7.20 7.73
CA ASP A 61 -25.18 -7.29 6.99
C ASP A 61 -25.33 -8.57 6.16
N GLY A 62 -24.34 -9.47 6.23
CA GLY A 62 -24.30 -10.73 5.47
C GLY A 62 -23.82 -10.60 4.03
N SER A 63 -23.42 -9.41 3.59
CA SER A 63 -22.83 -9.25 2.26
C SER A 63 -21.39 -9.79 2.22
N PRO A 64 -20.96 -10.49 1.14
CA PRO A 64 -19.66 -11.14 1.10
C PRO A 64 -18.53 -10.15 0.85
N VAL A 65 -17.41 -10.35 1.55
CA VAL A 65 -16.14 -9.70 1.25
C VAL A 65 -15.37 -10.53 0.21
N ASN A 66 -15.28 -10.03 -1.00
CA ASN A 66 -14.63 -10.74 -2.09
C ASN A 66 -13.22 -10.21 -2.36
N ASN A 67 -12.23 -11.11 -2.50
CA ASN A 67 -10.94 -10.77 -3.07
C ASN A 67 -11.07 -10.51 -4.59
N ALA A 68 -10.23 -9.63 -5.12
CA ALA A 68 -10.21 -9.34 -6.56
C ALA A 68 -9.86 -10.60 -7.40
N SER A 69 -9.05 -11.52 -6.84
CA SER A 69 -8.69 -12.81 -7.43
C SER A 69 -9.86 -13.83 -7.45
N ARG A 70 -10.93 -13.57 -6.68
CA ARG A 70 -12.02 -14.55 -6.42
C ARG A 70 -11.51 -15.86 -5.80
N SER A 71 -10.36 -15.84 -5.15
CA SER A 71 -9.74 -16.96 -4.44
C SER A 71 -9.22 -16.50 -3.09
N TYR A 72 -8.95 -17.46 -2.21
CA TYR A 72 -8.47 -17.25 -0.87
C TYR A 72 -7.13 -17.94 -0.69
N GLY A 73 -6.24 -17.33 0.10
CA GLY A 73 -4.86 -17.76 0.26
C GLY A 73 -4.54 -18.44 1.59
N GLY A 74 -5.51 -18.62 2.48
CA GLY A 74 -5.25 -19.13 3.84
C GLY A 74 -4.50 -18.12 4.70
N GLU A 75 -3.64 -18.57 5.58
CA GLU A 75 -2.82 -17.71 6.41
C GLU A 75 -1.99 -16.73 5.58
N THR A 76 -2.17 -15.47 5.85
CA THR A 76 -1.63 -14.38 5.01
C THR A 76 -1.12 -13.25 5.88
N THR A 77 0.18 -12.93 5.73
CA THR A 77 0.81 -11.82 6.46
C THR A 77 0.30 -10.46 5.97
N ILE A 78 0.35 -9.45 6.85
CA ILE A 78 0.03 -8.05 6.49
C ILE A 78 0.88 -7.61 5.28
N ARG A 79 2.18 -7.94 5.21
CA ARG A 79 3.02 -7.64 4.05
C ARG A 79 2.43 -8.20 2.76
N LYS A 80 2.10 -9.48 2.74
CA LYS A 80 1.53 -10.16 1.56
C LYS A 80 0.17 -9.59 1.18
N ALA A 81 -0.64 -9.23 2.19
CA ALA A 81 -1.94 -8.59 1.98
C ALA A 81 -1.82 -7.19 1.36
N ILE A 82 -0.84 -6.39 1.77
CA ILE A 82 -0.52 -5.09 1.15
C ILE A 82 -0.06 -5.30 -0.29
N GLN A 83 0.94 -6.19 -0.50
CA GLN A 83 1.52 -6.50 -1.81
C GLN A 83 0.47 -6.88 -2.85
N ASN A 84 -0.44 -7.79 -2.49
CA ASN A 84 -1.44 -8.35 -3.40
C ASN A 84 -2.82 -7.68 -3.27
N SER A 85 -2.93 -6.67 -2.39
CA SER A 85 -4.17 -5.94 -2.15
C SER A 85 -5.35 -6.82 -1.73
N ILE A 86 -5.12 -7.79 -0.82
CA ILE A 86 -6.13 -8.76 -0.36
C ILE A 86 -7.22 -8.03 0.44
N ASN A 87 -8.49 -8.25 0.08
CA ASN A 87 -9.61 -7.54 0.68
C ASN A 87 -9.98 -8.12 2.04
N VAL A 88 -10.12 -9.44 2.14
CA VAL A 88 -10.54 -10.12 3.36
C VAL A 88 -9.62 -9.78 4.53
N VAL A 89 -8.30 -9.86 4.31
CA VAL A 89 -7.31 -9.53 5.34
C VAL A 89 -7.42 -8.06 5.78
N ALA A 90 -7.63 -7.14 4.83
CA ALA A 90 -7.79 -5.73 5.17
C ALA A 90 -9.04 -5.46 6.02
N VAL A 91 -10.17 -6.13 5.71
CA VAL A 91 -11.41 -5.97 6.48
C VAL A 91 -11.27 -6.56 7.87
N LYS A 92 -10.73 -7.79 8.00
CA LYS A 92 -10.46 -8.42 9.32
C LYS A 92 -9.48 -7.60 10.16
N CYS A 93 -8.44 -7.05 9.54
CA CYS A 93 -7.49 -6.18 10.22
C CYS A 93 -8.17 -4.88 10.71
N LEU A 94 -9.05 -4.23 9.91
CA LEU A 94 -9.80 -3.05 10.37
C LEU A 94 -10.81 -3.40 11.47
N GLU A 95 -11.39 -4.59 11.46
CA GLU A 95 -12.25 -5.06 12.55
C GLU A 95 -11.47 -5.12 13.87
N GLN A 96 -10.25 -5.70 13.88
CA GLN A 96 -9.34 -5.73 15.03
C GLN A 96 -8.89 -4.32 15.44
N VAL A 97 -8.53 -3.47 14.48
CA VAL A 97 -8.14 -2.06 14.70
C VAL A 97 -9.30 -1.26 15.28
N THR A 98 -10.49 -1.53 14.86
CA THR A 98 -11.77 -0.87 14.98
C THR A 98 -11.98 0.24 13.92
N PRO A 99 -13.16 0.29 13.27
CA PRO A 99 -13.47 1.32 12.28
C PRO A 99 -13.36 2.76 12.82
N ALA A 100 -13.66 2.96 14.10
CA ALA A 100 -13.56 4.28 14.75
C ALA A 100 -12.08 4.77 14.82
N LEU A 101 -11.14 3.87 15.12
CA LEU A 101 -9.71 4.22 15.11
C LEU A 101 -9.24 4.46 13.67
N GLY A 102 -9.69 3.63 12.71
CA GLY A 102 -9.40 3.85 11.30
C GLY A 102 -9.86 5.21 10.80
N LEU A 103 -11.10 5.62 11.15
CA LEU A 103 -11.64 6.95 10.81
C LEU A 103 -10.82 8.09 11.43
N LYS A 104 -10.42 7.95 12.70
CA LYS A 104 -9.54 8.92 13.37
C LYS A 104 -8.21 9.10 12.62
N TYR A 105 -7.58 8.01 12.16
CA TYR A 105 -6.35 8.09 11.39
C TYR A 105 -6.55 8.81 10.06
N LEU A 106 -7.70 8.61 9.40
CA LEU A 106 -8.03 9.34 8.18
C LEU A 106 -8.14 10.86 8.44
N ASP A 107 -8.76 11.29 9.56
CA ASP A 107 -8.76 12.70 9.98
C ASP A 107 -7.32 13.20 10.22
N ASP A 108 -6.52 12.41 10.90
CA ASP A 108 -5.12 12.75 11.18
C ASP A 108 -4.29 12.84 9.90
N PHE A 109 -4.57 12.03 8.87
CA PHE A 109 -3.97 12.12 7.53
C PHE A 109 -4.53 13.27 6.68
N GLY A 110 -5.54 14.00 7.16
CA GLY A 110 -6.00 15.25 6.58
C GLY A 110 -7.12 15.14 5.55
N PHE A 111 -7.87 14.04 5.55
CA PHE A 111 -9.10 13.94 4.77
C PHE A 111 -10.19 14.82 5.36
N THR A 112 -10.90 15.57 4.51
CA THR A 112 -11.89 16.58 4.95
C THR A 112 -13.32 16.24 4.57
N THR A 113 -13.54 15.13 3.88
CA THR A 113 -14.84 14.75 3.33
C THR A 113 -15.47 13.53 3.99
N LEU A 114 -14.92 13.11 5.13
CA LEU A 114 -15.38 11.96 5.88
C LEU A 114 -16.72 12.23 6.57
N ALA A 115 -17.57 11.20 6.66
CA ALA A 115 -18.81 11.23 7.39
C ALA A 115 -18.60 10.65 8.80
N HIS A 116 -18.95 11.42 9.82
CA HIS A 116 -18.71 11.09 11.24
C HIS A 116 -19.96 10.63 12.00
N GLY A 117 -21.09 10.48 11.31
CA GLY A 117 -22.36 10.11 11.94
C GLY A 117 -23.02 11.26 12.70
N THR A 118 -22.82 12.48 12.24
CA THR A 118 -23.38 13.70 12.82
C THR A 118 -24.60 14.22 12.03
N GLU A 119 -25.27 15.22 12.56
CA GLU A 119 -26.36 15.90 11.84
C GLU A 119 -25.91 16.49 10.49
N ALA A 120 -24.62 16.85 10.35
CA ALA A 120 -24.04 17.35 9.11
C ALA A 120 -23.88 16.26 8.04
N ASP A 121 -23.98 15.00 8.42
CA ASP A 121 -23.85 13.85 7.54
C ASP A 121 -25.19 13.22 7.15
N LYS A 122 -26.30 13.97 7.34
CA LYS A 122 -27.63 13.56 6.87
C LYS A 122 -27.74 13.72 5.36
N ASP A 123 -28.32 12.69 4.74
CA ASP A 123 -28.78 12.77 3.35
C ASP A 123 -30.15 13.49 3.24
N ALA A 124 -30.60 13.66 2.00
CA ALA A 124 -31.90 14.29 1.71
C ALA A 124 -33.11 13.51 2.30
N ASN A 125 -32.93 12.24 2.65
CA ASN A 125 -33.96 11.38 3.25
C ASN A 125 -33.92 11.39 4.78
N GLY A 126 -32.93 12.07 5.37
CA GLY A 126 -32.72 12.14 6.80
C GLY A 126 -31.89 11.01 7.41
N ASN A 127 -31.27 10.13 6.58
CA ASN A 127 -30.38 9.09 7.08
C ASN A 127 -29.01 9.72 7.44
N VAL A 128 -28.51 9.38 8.60
CA VAL A 128 -27.18 9.80 9.07
C VAL A 128 -26.15 8.76 8.63
N TRP A 129 -25.15 9.21 7.88
CA TRP A 129 -24.08 8.36 7.38
C TRP A 129 -22.83 8.45 8.25
N SER A 130 -22.10 7.34 8.36
CA SER A 130 -20.81 7.31 9.06
C SER A 130 -19.83 6.42 8.31
N ASP A 131 -18.61 6.91 8.13
CA ASP A 131 -17.50 6.15 7.55
C ASP A 131 -16.77 5.29 8.61
N ALA A 132 -17.20 5.33 9.88
CA ALA A 132 -16.74 4.39 10.91
C ALA A 132 -17.38 3.00 10.72
N ASN A 133 -17.09 2.35 9.60
CA ASN A 133 -17.58 1.02 9.24
C ASN A 133 -16.51 0.18 8.54
N LEU A 134 -16.73 -1.14 8.40
CA LEU A 134 -15.72 -2.05 7.83
C LEU A 134 -15.46 -1.84 6.33
N ALA A 135 -16.41 -1.27 5.57
CA ALA A 135 -16.19 -0.99 4.15
C ALA A 135 -15.11 0.06 3.93
N THR A 136 -14.84 0.90 4.93
CA THR A 136 -13.76 1.91 4.91
C THR A 136 -12.38 1.27 4.71
N ALA A 137 -12.17 0.02 5.16
CA ALA A 137 -10.95 -0.72 4.84
C ALA A 137 -10.67 -0.80 3.33
N LEU A 138 -11.73 -0.89 2.53
CA LEU A 138 -11.64 -1.03 1.07
C LEU A 138 -11.87 0.30 0.33
N GLY A 139 -12.02 1.40 1.06
CA GLY A 139 -12.31 2.71 0.51
C GLY A 139 -13.78 2.93 0.16
N GLY A 140 -14.69 2.13 0.73
CA GLY A 140 -16.13 2.35 0.66
C GLY A 140 -16.53 3.43 1.67
N ILE A 141 -16.50 4.68 1.26
CA ILE A 141 -16.80 5.85 2.10
C ILE A 141 -17.91 6.70 1.48
N THR A 142 -18.61 7.45 2.31
CA THR A 142 -19.85 8.15 1.94
C THR A 142 -19.66 9.15 0.80
N LYS A 143 -18.70 10.06 0.92
CA LYS A 143 -18.52 11.18 -0.03
C LYS A 143 -17.33 11.01 -0.98
N GLY A 144 -16.46 10.01 -0.76
CA GLY A 144 -15.18 9.91 -1.45
C GLY A 144 -14.14 10.92 -0.92
N VAL A 145 -12.97 10.98 -1.55
CA VAL A 145 -11.86 11.86 -1.17
C VAL A 145 -11.34 12.66 -2.34
N LYS A 146 -10.70 13.79 -2.04
CA LYS A 146 -9.99 14.60 -3.03
C LYS A 146 -8.63 13.98 -3.37
N ASN A 147 -8.23 14.06 -4.63
CA ASN A 147 -6.94 13.54 -5.08
C ASN A 147 -5.76 14.16 -4.29
N VAL A 148 -5.79 15.47 -4.07
CA VAL A 148 -4.74 16.18 -3.33
C VAL A 148 -4.61 15.71 -1.87
N GLU A 149 -5.73 15.37 -1.22
CA GLU A 149 -5.72 14.85 0.16
C GLU A 149 -5.13 13.45 0.22
N LEU A 150 -5.50 12.58 -0.72
CA LEU A 150 -4.92 11.24 -0.82
C LEU A 150 -3.41 11.30 -1.13
N CYS A 151 -2.98 12.19 -2.02
CA CYS A 151 -1.57 12.43 -2.28
C CYS A 151 -0.82 12.91 -1.02
N ALA A 152 -1.42 13.81 -0.24
CA ALA A 152 -0.82 14.34 0.99
C ALA A 152 -0.73 13.29 2.11
N ALA A 153 -1.70 12.38 2.20
CA ALA A 153 -1.67 11.26 3.15
C ALA A 153 -0.49 10.31 2.86
N TYR A 154 -0.27 9.98 1.59
CA TYR A 154 0.89 9.16 1.20
C TYR A 154 2.22 9.93 1.32
N ALA A 155 2.20 11.25 1.07
CA ALA A 155 3.36 12.10 1.32
C ALA A 155 3.74 12.15 2.81
N ALA A 156 2.78 12.01 3.72
CA ALA A 156 3.08 11.90 5.15
C ALA A 156 3.86 10.61 5.48
N ILE A 157 3.49 9.48 4.85
CA ILE A 157 4.24 8.22 4.99
C ILE A 157 5.65 8.39 4.44
N ALA A 158 5.79 8.94 3.21
CA ALA A 158 7.08 9.24 2.58
C ALA A 158 7.95 10.20 3.41
N ASN A 159 7.34 11.01 4.28
CA ASN A 159 7.97 11.99 5.16
C ASN A 159 8.06 11.51 6.62
N ASN A 160 8.40 10.24 6.81
CA ASN A 160 8.62 9.63 8.14
C ASN A 160 7.43 9.85 9.10
N GLY A 161 6.21 9.75 8.59
CA GLY A 161 4.99 9.88 9.38
C GLY A 161 4.51 11.30 9.67
N ASN A 162 5.17 12.31 9.09
CA ASN A 162 4.84 13.71 9.29
C ASN A 162 3.96 14.25 8.17
N TYR A 163 2.69 14.48 8.46
CA TYR A 163 1.75 15.13 7.55
C TYR A 163 2.04 16.62 7.43
N ILE A 164 2.07 17.12 6.20
CA ILE A 164 2.17 18.54 5.88
C ILE A 164 0.94 18.92 5.07
N LYS A 165 0.16 19.90 5.59
CA LYS A 165 -1.03 20.39 4.86
C LYS A 165 -0.60 20.95 3.49
N PRO A 166 -1.21 20.51 2.38
CA PRO A 166 -0.89 21.03 1.05
C PRO A 166 -1.06 22.54 0.95
N ILE A 167 -0.04 23.21 0.45
CA ILE A 167 -0.09 24.64 0.10
C ILE A 167 0.29 24.82 -1.37
N TYR A 168 -0.27 25.82 -2.01
CA TYR A 168 -0.12 26.09 -3.45
C TYR A 168 0.76 27.31 -3.73
N TYR A 169 0.98 28.14 -2.71
CA TYR A 169 1.86 29.31 -2.75
C TYR A 169 2.48 29.51 -1.35
N THR A 170 3.63 30.12 -1.29
CA THR A 170 4.31 30.48 -0.04
C THR A 170 4.14 31.95 0.29
N GLN A 171 4.08 32.82 -0.72
CA GLN A 171 3.91 34.26 -0.57
C GLN A 171 3.09 34.82 -1.73
N ILE A 172 2.37 35.89 -1.45
CA ILE A 172 1.78 36.79 -2.43
C ILE A 172 2.39 38.17 -2.20
N LEU A 173 2.97 38.75 -3.24
CA LEU A 173 3.60 40.04 -3.20
C LEU A 173 2.72 41.07 -3.93
N ASP A 174 2.79 42.35 -3.50
CA ASP A 174 2.27 43.46 -4.28
C ASP A 174 3.21 43.82 -5.45
N HIS A 175 2.85 44.85 -6.23
CA HIS A 175 3.66 45.30 -7.38
C HIS A 175 5.02 45.93 -6.97
N ASP A 176 5.16 46.35 -5.71
CA ASP A 176 6.37 46.94 -5.17
C ASP A 176 7.28 45.88 -4.49
N GLY A 177 6.83 44.62 -4.46
CA GLY A 177 7.57 43.49 -3.85
C GLY A 177 7.33 43.35 -2.34
N ASN A 178 6.38 44.07 -1.74
CA ASN A 178 6.03 43.86 -0.34
C ASN A 178 5.14 42.62 -0.18
N VAL A 179 5.34 41.88 0.90
CA VAL A 179 4.55 40.70 1.22
C VAL A 179 3.13 41.11 1.64
N LEU A 180 2.15 40.71 0.81
CA LEU A 180 0.73 40.85 1.14
C LEU A 180 0.22 39.70 1.98
N ILE A 181 0.61 38.49 1.60
CA ILE A 181 0.22 37.25 2.30
C ILE A 181 1.46 36.36 2.40
N GLU A 182 1.70 35.86 3.59
CA GLU A 182 2.66 34.78 3.83
C GLU A 182 1.88 33.51 4.22
N ASN A 183 2.14 32.41 3.53
CA ASN A 183 1.47 31.15 3.76
C ASN A 183 2.50 30.10 4.20
N THR A 184 2.52 29.80 5.48
CA THR A 184 3.38 28.79 6.07
C THR A 184 2.67 27.47 6.15
N SER A 185 3.39 26.38 5.87
CA SER A 185 2.85 25.04 5.99
C SER A 185 2.63 24.65 7.45
N VAL A 186 1.51 23.99 7.73
CA VAL A 186 1.23 23.36 9.03
C VAL A 186 1.57 21.89 8.94
N SER A 187 2.35 21.39 9.89
CA SER A 187 2.74 19.98 9.97
C SER A 187 2.32 19.36 11.31
N ARG A 188 2.09 18.07 11.29
CA ARG A 188 1.87 17.23 12.49
C ARG A 188 2.38 15.82 12.26
N SER A 189 2.83 15.15 13.31
CA SER A 189 3.11 13.71 13.27
C SER A 189 1.79 12.95 13.30
N VAL A 190 1.63 11.98 12.41
CA VAL A 190 0.45 11.12 12.30
C VAL A 190 0.77 9.70 12.70
N ILE A 191 1.93 9.19 12.28
CA ILE A 191 2.44 7.87 12.60
C ILE A 191 3.92 7.96 12.98
N LYS A 192 4.43 6.93 13.63
CA LYS A 192 5.86 6.81 13.94
C LYS A 192 6.68 6.68 12.66
N ASP A 193 7.94 7.06 12.72
CA ASP A 193 8.91 6.86 11.62
C ASP A 193 9.10 5.36 11.30
N SER A 194 9.12 4.49 12.31
CA SER A 194 9.12 3.04 12.14
C SER A 194 7.91 2.55 11.36
N THR A 195 6.69 2.96 11.72
CA THR A 195 5.47 2.60 11.01
C THR A 195 5.50 3.09 9.56
N ALA A 196 5.97 4.33 9.34
CA ALA A 196 6.13 4.89 8.01
C ALA A 196 7.09 4.06 7.14
N TYR A 197 8.22 3.63 7.70
CA TYR A 197 9.17 2.77 7.01
C TYR A 197 8.62 1.36 6.74
N LEU A 198 7.92 0.75 7.70
CA LEU A 198 7.28 -0.56 7.51
C LEU A 198 6.26 -0.52 6.37
N LEU A 199 5.39 0.48 6.34
CA LEU A 199 4.43 0.68 5.26
C LEU A 199 5.14 0.92 3.92
N THR A 200 6.21 1.73 3.90
CA THR A 200 7.02 1.99 2.71
C THR A 200 7.61 0.70 2.17
N SER A 201 8.26 -0.09 3.02
CA SER A 201 8.85 -1.39 2.64
C SER A 201 7.81 -2.38 2.08
N ALA A 202 6.60 -2.45 2.68
CA ALA A 202 5.54 -3.29 2.15
C ALA A 202 4.98 -2.76 0.81
N MET A 203 4.92 -1.42 0.64
CA MET A 203 4.48 -0.79 -0.61
C MET A 203 5.54 -0.83 -1.73
N GLU A 204 6.83 -0.98 -1.40
CA GLU A 204 7.83 -1.35 -2.40
C GLU A 204 7.53 -2.72 -3.01
N ASP A 205 7.09 -3.69 -2.20
CA ASP A 205 6.70 -5.01 -2.70
C ASP A 205 5.48 -4.95 -3.64
N VAL A 206 4.55 -4.03 -3.42
CA VAL A 206 3.44 -3.77 -4.38
C VAL A 206 3.99 -3.43 -5.76
N VAL A 207 5.06 -2.60 -5.82
CA VAL A 207 5.66 -2.15 -7.08
C VAL A 207 6.66 -3.18 -7.61
N LYS A 208 7.44 -3.84 -6.77
CA LYS A 208 8.44 -4.83 -7.21
C LYS A 208 7.82 -6.12 -7.73
N LYS A 209 6.75 -6.63 -7.08
CA LYS A 209 6.20 -7.98 -7.34
C LYS A 209 4.69 -8.11 -7.14
N GLY A 210 3.99 -7.00 -6.85
CA GLY A 210 2.55 -6.96 -6.58
C GLY A 210 1.73 -6.30 -7.67
N THR A 211 0.64 -5.64 -7.28
CA THR A 211 -0.35 -5.04 -8.19
C THR A 211 0.14 -3.79 -8.93
N GLY A 212 1.26 -3.21 -8.51
CA GLY A 212 1.84 -1.96 -9.00
C GLY A 212 3.04 -2.11 -9.92
N THR A 213 3.37 -3.30 -10.43
CA THR A 213 4.60 -3.56 -11.21
C THR A 213 4.76 -2.68 -12.45
N ALA A 214 3.66 -2.21 -13.05
CA ALA A 214 3.70 -1.27 -14.17
C ALA A 214 4.26 0.12 -13.80
N CYS A 215 4.41 0.43 -12.50
CA CYS A 215 4.89 1.71 -11.99
C CYS A 215 6.37 1.68 -11.57
N GLN A 216 7.10 0.60 -11.84
CA GLN A 216 8.54 0.55 -11.59
C GLN A 216 9.27 1.62 -12.40
N LEU A 217 10.24 2.29 -11.77
CA LEU A 217 11.21 3.18 -12.43
C LEU A 217 12.53 2.45 -12.58
N ASP A 218 13.29 2.78 -13.63
CA ASP A 218 14.50 2.03 -13.96
C ASP A 218 15.65 2.30 -12.97
N ASN A 219 15.74 3.54 -12.46
CA ASN A 219 16.82 4.00 -11.60
C ASN A 219 16.31 4.71 -10.34
N MET A 220 15.22 4.20 -9.73
CA MET A 220 14.69 4.82 -8.53
C MET A 220 13.79 3.83 -7.78
N THR A 221 13.97 3.71 -6.48
CA THR A 221 13.08 2.92 -5.63
C THR A 221 11.72 3.59 -5.51
N VAL A 222 10.66 2.80 -5.66
CA VAL A 222 9.26 3.26 -5.63
C VAL A 222 8.48 2.46 -4.60
N ALA A 223 7.76 3.17 -3.75
CA ALA A 223 6.71 2.62 -2.91
C ALA A 223 5.34 3.15 -3.38
N GLY A 224 4.30 2.33 -3.38
CA GLY A 224 3.00 2.81 -3.83
C GLY A 224 1.89 1.77 -3.72
N LYS A 225 0.67 2.23 -3.98
CA LYS A 225 -0.54 1.39 -3.87
C LYS A 225 -1.50 1.67 -5.01
N THR A 226 -2.06 0.62 -5.56
CA THR A 226 -3.16 0.67 -6.52
C THR A 226 -4.50 0.80 -5.79
N GLY A 227 -5.43 1.54 -6.38
CA GLY A 227 -6.83 1.58 -5.99
C GLY A 227 -7.71 1.25 -7.19
N THR A 228 -8.73 0.44 -6.96
CA THR A 228 -9.74 0.08 -7.95
C THR A 228 -11.05 -0.03 -7.22
N THR A 229 -12.07 0.67 -7.68
CA THR A 229 -13.42 0.52 -7.17
C THR A 229 -14.15 -0.59 -7.92
N GLU A 230 -15.26 -1.06 -7.34
CA GLU A 230 -16.14 -2.01 -7.97
C GLU A 230 -16.54 -1.49 -9.37
N ASP A 231 -16.69 -2.39 -10.33
CA ASP A 231 -16.98 -2.06 -11.74
C ASP A 231 -15.92 -1.23 -12.48
N TYR A 232 -14.77 -0.95 -11.89
CA TYR A 232 -13.70 -0.16 -12.51
C TYR A 232 -14.10 1.29 -12.85
N ASN A 233 -14.91 1.92 -12.00
CA ASN A 233 -15.32 3.32 -12.20
C ASN A 233 -14.21 4.30 -11.81
N ASP A 234 -13.44 3.95 -10.78
CA ASP A 234 -12.28 4.72 -10.30
C ASP A 234 -11.03 3.86 -10.27
N LEU A 235 -9.98 4.34 -10.90
CA LEU A 235 -8.67 3.71 -10.91
C LEU A 235 -7.63 4.68 -10.37
N TRP A 236 -6.86 4.22 -9.37
CA TRP A 236 -5.86 5.00 -8.69
C TRP A 236 -4.49 4.33 -8.71
N PHE A 237 -3.48 5.13 -8.80
CA PHE A 237 -2.16 4.80 -8.31
C PHE A 237 -1.60 5.97 -7.53
N VAL A 238 -1.26 5.72 -6.27
CA VAL A 238 -0.58 6.68 -5.41
C VAL A 238 0.74 6.07 -5.02
N GLY A 239 1.83 6.75 -5.33
CA GLY A 239 3.16 6.27 -5.08
C GLY A 239 4.16 7.40 -4.92
N TYR A 240 5.31 7.06 -4.37
CA TYR A 240 6.37 7.99 -4.08
C TYR A 240 7.75 7.35 -4.20
N THR A 241 8.72 8.20 -4.34
CA THR A 241 10.14 7.94 -4.26
C THR A 241 10.71 8.73 -3.07
N PRO A 242 11.99 8.62 -2.72
CA PRO A 242 12.61 9.51 -1.74
C PRO A 242 12.56 11.02 -2.09
N TYR A 243 12.13 11.39 -3.30
CA TYR A 243 12.06 12.77 -3.78
C TYR A 243 10.65 13.34 -3.88
N TYR A 244 9.71 12.57 -4.44
CA TYR A 244 8.39 13.08 -4.82
C TYR A 244 7.28 12.07 -4.55
N THR A 245 6.12 12.57 -4.16
CA THR A 245 4.86 11.82 -4.09
C THR A 245 3.93 12.26 -5.22
N CYS A 246 3.29 11.31 -5.88
CA CYS A 246 2.36 11.55 -6.97
C CYS A 246 1.12 10.65 -6.84
N ALA A 247 -0.06 11.24 -7.01
CA ALA A 247 -1.32 10.52 -7.08
C ALA A 247 -1.98 10.75 -8.45
N VAL A 248 -2.35 9.68 -9.12
CA VAL A 248 -3.07 9.72 -10.40
C VAL A 248 -4.39 8.99 -10.26
N TRP A 249 -5.46 9.69 -10.58
CA TRP A 249 -6.81 9.14 -10.73
C TRP A 249 -7.20 9.08 -12.20
N SER A 250 -7.91 8.03 -12.58
CA SER A 250 -8.55 7.85 -13.87
C SER A 250 -9.99 7.40 -13.66
N GLY A 251 -10.91 8.09 -14.29
CA GLY A 251 -12.35 7.85 -14.19
C GLY A 251 -13.15 8.83 -15.02
N TYR A 252 -14.45 8.67 -15.03
CA TYR A 252 -15.41 9.57 -15.66
C TYR A 252 -16.18 10.37 -14.61
N ASP A 253 -16.55 11.60 -14.93
CA ASP A 253 -17.31 12.48 -14.02
C ASP A 253 -18.66 11.85 -13.63
N ASN A 254 -19.30 11.15 -14.55
CA ASN A 254 -20.60 10.50 -14.36
C ASN A 254 -20.50 9.09 -13.73
N ASN A 255 -19.33 8.74 -13.16
CA ASN A 255 -19.11 7.43 -12.54
C ASN A 255 -19.33 6.24 -13.46
N GLU A 256 -18.93 6.38 -14.71
CA GLU A 256 -19.04 5.34 -15.75
C GLU A 256 -17.88 4.35 -15.64
N LYS A 257 -18.12 3.12 -16.07
CA LYS A 257 -17.11 2.07 -16.12
C LYS A 257 -16.01 2.40 -17.13
N ILE A 258 -14.75 2.28 -16.67
CA ILE A 258 -13.59 2.46 -17.54
C ILE A 258 -13.43 1.23 -18.44
N PRO A 259 -13.31 1.42 -19.77
CA PRO A 259 -13.05 0.35 -20.72
C PRO A 259 -11.78 -0.44 -20.39
N GLU A 260 -11.75 -1.71 -20.74
CA GLU A 260 -10.68 -2.63 -20.35
C GLU A 260 -9.30 -2.20 -20.87
N ASP A 261 -9.22 -1.72 -22.07
CA ASP A 261 -8.01 -1.21 -22.73
C ASP A 261 -7.46 0.07 -22.04
N ALA A 262 -8.29 0.82 -21.32
CA ALA A 262 -7.93 2.03 -20.58
C ALA A 262 -7.57 1.78 -19.11
N ARG A 263 -7.74 0.55 -18.58
CA ARG A 263 -7.55 0.24 -17.13
C ARG A 263 -6.12 0.38 -16.62
N ASN A 264 -5.13 0.53 -17.49
CA ASN A 264 -3.74 0.79 -17.10
C ASN A 264 -3.31 2.25 -17.31
N PHE A 265 -4.21 3.11 -17.76
CA PHE A 265 -3.87 4.50 -18.09
C PHE A 265 -3.26 5.26 -16.91
N HIS A 266 -3.85 5.16 -15.72
CA HIS A 266 -3.38 5.83 -14.50
C HIS A 266 -1.95 5.40 -14.12
N LYS A 267 -1.62 4.10 -14.19
CA LYS A 267 -0.28 3.57 -13.91
C LYS A 267 0.75 4.02 -14.93
N ASN A 268 0.39 3.96 -16.21
CA ASN A 268 1.24 4.40 -17.31
C ASN A 268 1.51 5.91 -17.26
N LEU A 269 0.49 6.71 -16.91
CA LEU A 269 0.64 8.15 -16.76
C LEU A 269 1.55 8.47 -15.56
N TRP A 270 1.31 7.82 -14.42
CA TRP A 270 2.14 7.98 -13.23
C TRP A 270 3.61 7.66 -13.54
N LYS A 271 3.89 6.51 -14.16
CA LYS A 271 5.24 6.12 -14.55
C LYS A 271 5.89 7.16 -15.46
N LYS A 272 5.19 7.62 -16.51
CA LYS A 272 5.72 8.63 -17.45
C LYS A 272 6.04 9.96 -16.77
N VAL A 273 5.17 10.43 -15.86
CA VAL A 273 5.39 11.67 -15.11
C VAL A 273 6.61 11.50 -14.20
N MET A 274 6.63 10.43 -13.40
CA MET A 274 7.70 10.21 -12.44
C MET A 274 9.05 9.96 -13.12
N THR A 275 9.12 9.17 -14.18
CA THR A 275 10.35 9.01 -14.97
C THR A 275 10.91 10.38 -15.38
N ARG A 276 10.05 11.24 -15.94
CA ARG A 276 10.49 12.53 -16.46
C ARG A 276 10.97 13.48 -15.38
N ILE A 277 10.30 13.56 -14.23
CA ILE A 277 10.71 14.46 -13.14
C ILE A 277 11.90 13.95 -12.33
N HIS A 278 12.32 12.69 -12.56
CA HIS A 278 13.51 12.09 -11.95
C HIS A 278 14.73 12.10 -12.88
N GLU A 279 14.59 12.60 -14.12
CA GLU A 279 15.73 12.75 -15.04
C GLU A 279 16.83 13.60 -14.39
N GLY A 280 18.02 13.02 -14.25
CA GLY A 280 19.19 13.69 -13.65
C GLY A 280 19.23 13.68 -12.12
N LEU A 281 18.28 13.05 -11.43
CA LEU A 281 18.37 12.79 -10.00
C LEU A 281 19.18 11.52 -9.75
N GLU A 282 19.92 11.51 -8.65
CA GLU A 282 20.65 10.33 -8.18
C GLU A 282 19.67 9.24 -7.76
N ASP A 283 20.03 7.98 -8.02
CA ASP A 283 19.30 6.83 -7.48
C ASP A 283 19.40 6.85 -5.96
N LYS A 284 18.26 6.73 -5.31
CA LYS A 284 18.14 6.83 -3.86
C LYS A 284 17.14 5.84 -3.31
N ASP A 285 17.55 5.10 -2.28
CA ASP A 285 16.68 4.22 -1.52
C ASP A 285 16.04 4.96 -0.32
N PHE A 286 14.97 4.38 0.22
CA PHE A 286 14.39 4.85 1.46
C PHE A 286 15.29 4.51 2.65
N GLU A 287 15.58 5.50 3.47
CA GLU A 287 16.44 5.35 4.64
C GLU A 287 15.69 4.61 5.76
N MET A 288 16.29 3.52 6.24
CA MET A 288 15.75 2.78 7.38
C MET A 288 16.07 3.56 8.67
N PRO A 289 15.05 3.96 9.45
CA PRO A 289 15.28 4.67 10.71
C PRO A 289 15.86 3.73 11.77
N SER A 290 16.56 4.31 12.76
CA SER A 290 17.13 3.55 13.87
C SER A 290 16.09 2.89 14.80
N SER A 291 14.82 3.25 14.64
CA SER A 291 13.67 2.63 15.30
C SER A 291 13.21 1.32 14.67
N VAL A 292 13.85 0.88 13.55
CA VAL A 292 13.51 -0.35 12.83
C VAL A 292 14.68 -1.31 12.82
N GLU A 293 14.38 -2.58 13.03
CA GLU A 293 15.34 -3.69 12.99
C GLU A 293 14.82 -4.83 12.11
N LYS A 294 15.75 -5.65 11.58
CA LYS A 294 15.43 -6.86 10.83
C LYS A 294 15.52 -8.07 11.73
N ALA A 295 14.53 -8.94 11.67
CA ALA A 295 14.59 -10.24 12.34
C ALA A 295 14.19 -11.37 11.39
N SER A 296 14.74 -12.56 11.62
CA SER A 296 14.29 -13.79 10.95
C SER A 296 13.11 -14.35 11.72
N VAL A 297 12.01 -14.63 11.02
CA VAL A 297 10.79 -15.19 11.61
C VAL A 297 10.28 -16.36 10.79
N CYS A 298 9.44 -17.18 11.39
CA CYS A 298 8.67 -18.19 10.67
C CYS A 298 7.74 -17.50 9.67
N SER A 299 7.75 -17.93 8.41
CA SER A 299 6.95 -17.30 7.34
C SER A 299 5.45 -17.56 7.47
N GLU A 300 5.06 -18.52 8.31
CA GLU A 300 3.66 -18.91 8.51
C GLU A 300 3.07 -18.29 9.76
N THR A 301 3.82 -18.24 10.86
CA THR A 301 3.31 -17.71 12.14
C THR A 301 3.79 -16.30 12.47
N GLY A 302 4.85 -15.80 11.81
CA GLY A 302 5.48 -14.51 12.15
C GLY A 302 6.29 -14.51 13.44
N LEU A 303 6.39 -15.64 14.16
CA LEU A 303 7.10 -15.82 15.41
C LEU A 303 8.58 -16.17 15.18
N LEU A 304 9.41 -16.14 16.24
CA LEU A 304 10.81 -16.55 16.16
C LEU A 304 10.90 -18.00 15.66
N PRO A 305 11.78 -18.31 14.70
CA PRO A 305 11.81 -19.63 14.10
C PRO A 305 12.47 -20.65 15.01
N ARG A 306 11.97 -21.90 15.00
CA ARG A 306 12.63 -23.10 15.51
C ARG A 306 13.20 -23.94 14.38
N ALA A 307 13.95 -24.95 14.72
CA ALA A 307 14.46 -25.92 13.74
C ALA A 307 13.27 -26.55 12.98
N GLY A 308 13.28 -26.42 11.63
CA GLY A 308 12.22 -26.91 10.76
C GLY A 308 11.25 -25.83 10.27
N CYS A 309 11.24 -24.63 10.84
CA CYS A 309 10.43 -23.55 10.34
C CYS A 309 10.88 -23.08 8.94
N PRO A 310 9.95 -22.84 8.02
CA PRO A 310 10.22 -22.00 6.86
C PRO A 310 10.44 -20.56 7.37
N THR A 311 11.52 -19.90 6.90
CA THR A 311 11.89 -18.58 7.45
C THR A 311 11.88 -17.48 6.40
N ILE A 312 11.51 -16.28 6.86
CA ILE A 312 11.67 -15.03 6.12
C ILE A 312 12.40 -14.01 7.01
N THR A 313 13.06 -13.05 6.37
CA THR A 313 13.56 -11.86 7.07
C THR A 313 12.52 -10.75 6.92
N GLU A 314 12.10 -10.17 8.06
CA GLU A 314 11.11 -9.12 8.09
C GLU A 314 11.64 -7.91 8.88
N TYR A 315 11.04 -6.74 8.64
CA TYR A 315 11.32 -5.50 9.37
C TYR A 315 10.33 -5.31 10.51
N PHE A 316 10.82 -4.84 11.63
CA PHE A 316 10.05 -4.60 12.85
C PHE A 316 10.37 -3.24 13.45
N ASP A 317 9.37 -2.59 14.06
CA ASP A 317 9.65 -1.60 15.09
C ASP A 317 10.39 -2.31 16.24
N ILE A 318 11.44 -1.71 16.76
CA ILE A 318 12.25 -2.31 17.85
C ILE A 318 11.43 -2.64 19.10
N SER A 319 10.31 -1.94 19.32
CA SER A 319 9.37 -2.22 20.42
C SER A 319 8.41 -3.38 20.15
N SER A 320 8.36 -3.88 18.91
CA SER A 320 7.46 -4.94 18.45
C SER A 320 8.20 -6.15 17.87
N LEU A 321 9.49 -6.30 18.20
CA LEU A 321 10.25 -7.50 17.85
C LEU A 321 9.58 -8.74 18.46
N PRO A 322 9.46 -9.85 17.72
CA PRO A 322 8.88 -11.07 18.24
C PRO A 322 9.74 -11.64 19.37
N THR A 323 9.11 -12.05 20.44
CA THR A 323 9.74 -12.68 21.61
C THR A 323 9.34 -14.14 21.79
N GLU A 324 8.25 -14.55 21.14
CA GLU A 324 7.72 -15.90 21.22
C GLU A 324 8.25 -16.75 20.05
N TYR A 325 8.43 -18.04 20.31
CA TYR A 325 8.89 -19.00 19.31
C TYR A 325 7.72 -19.72 18.66
N CYS A 326 7.86 -19.99 17.36
CA CYS A 326 6.94 -20.85 16.63
C CYS A 326 6.91 -22.27 17.24
N ASP A 327 5.72 -22.78 17.51
CA ASP A 327 5.46 -24.13 18.02
C ASP A 327 4.83 -25.06 16.97
N GLU A 328 4.34 -24.53 15.85
CA GLU A 328 3.69 -25.31 14.79
C GLU A 328 4.64 -26.22 14.01
N HIS A 329 5.93 -25.84 13.89
CA HIS A 329 6.94 -26.60 13.11
C HIS A 329 7.94 -27.33 14.01
N PHE A 330 7.70 -27.36 15.32
CA PHE A 330 8.59 -28.05 16.24
C PHE A 330 8.34 -29.56 16.19
N TYR A 331 9.08 -30.25 15.36
CA TYR A 331 9.24 -31.70 15.47
C TYR A 331 10.20 -31.98 16.63
N GLY A 332 9.73 -31.81 17.85
CA GLY A 332 10.44 -32.28 19.03
C GLY A 332 10.66 -33.77 18.87
N SER A 333 11.90 -34.22 18.97
CA SER A 333 12.14 -35.61 19.32
C SER A 333 11.40 -35.84 20.62
N SER A 334 10.35 -36.65 20.58
CA SER A 334 9.77 -37.23 21.77
C SER A 334 10.88 -38.08 22.44
N TYR A 335 11.65 -37.44 23.27
CA TYR A 335 12.21 -38.20 24.39
C TYR A 335 10.99 -38.45 25.29
N ASP A 336 10.40 -39.64 25.11
CA ASP A 336 9.56 -40.25 26.11
C ASP A 336 10.35 -40.17 27.42
N TYR A 337 9.97 -39.27 28.30
CA TYR A 337 10.26 -39.45 29.71
C TYR A 337 9.34 -40.58 30.14
N ASP A 338 9.84 -41.80 30.08
CA ASP A 338 9.30 -42.91 30.83
C ASP A 338 9.29 -42.49 32.31
N GLU A 339 8.15 -42.11 32.79
CA GLU A 339 7.83 -41.83 34.21
C GLU A 339 7.78 -43.13 35.05
N ASP A 340 8.37 -44.24 34.61
CA ASP A 340 8.32 -45.51 35.27
C ASP A 340 9.73 -46.03 35.66
N TYR A 341 10.47 -45.23 36.45
CA TYR A 341 11.63 -45.81 37.14
C TYR A 341 12.00 -45.06 38.41
N TYR A 342 11.10 -45.07 39.39
CA TYR A 342 11.46 -44.79 40.79
C TYR A 342 10.49 -45.47 41.73
N TYR A 343 10.77 -46.71 42.06
CA TYR A 343 10.55 -47.31 43.38
C TYR A 343 11.30 -48.64 43.43
N GLU A 344 12.43 -48.69 44.11
CA GLU A 344 12.83 -49.64 45.14
C GLU A 344 14.33 -49.56 45.47
N ASN A 345 14.54 -49.50 46.75
CA ASN A 345 15.69 -49.86 47.58
C ASN A 345 16.55 -48.69 48.12
N THR A 346 16.15 -48.20 49.29
CA THR A 346 16.57 -48.55 50.65
C THR A 346 18.06 -48.42 50.97
N ASP A 347 18.27 -47.56 52.00
CA ASP A 347 19.23 -47.62 53.11
C ASP A 347 20.74 -47.70 52.82
N SER A 348 21.42 -46.65 53.14
CA SER A 348 22.30 -46.60 54.35
C SER A 348 23.29 -45.42 54.24
N ASP A 349 23.24 -44.63 55.26
CA ASP A 349 24.31 -43.92 56.01
C ASP A 349 25.65 -43.61 55.31
N THR A 350 26.02 -42.36 55.27
CA THR A 350 27.06 -41.72 56.15
C THR A 350 27.56 -40.40 55.51
N ASP A 351 27.48 -39.39 56.35
CA ASP A 351 28.36 -38.25 56.65
C ASP A 351 29.42 -37.76 55.62
N ALA A 352 29.43 -36.47 55.52
CA ALA A 352 30.52 -35.52 55.72
C ALA A 352 30.92 -34.60 54.50
N ALA A 353 30.78 -33.35 54.82
CA ALA A 353 31.68 -32.21 54.59
C ALA A 353 31.82 -31.63 53.11
N ALA A 354 31.23 -30.50 52.91
CA ALA A 354 31.85 -29.16 52.88
C ALA A 354 32.98 -28.96 51.85
N ASP A 355 32.77 -28.04 51.03
CA ASP A 355 33.59 -26.88 50.69
C ASP A 355 33.83 -26.58 49.19
N ALA A 356 33.60 -25.33 48.93
CA ALA A 356 34.34 -24.40 48.09
C ALA A 356 34.08 -24.31 46.59
N ILE A 357 33.41 -23.22 46.28
CA ILE A 357 33.57 -22.42 45.04
C ILE A 357 35.02 -21.89 44.98
N PRO A 358 35.63 -21.78 43.79
CA PRO A 358 36.03 -20.44 43.45
C PRO A 358 35.75 -20.00 42.01
N SER A 359 35.36 -18.77 41.95
CA SER A 359 35.44 -17.73 40.90
C SER A 359 36.86 -17.57 40.36
N ALA A 360 36.97 -17.27 39.07
CA ALA A 360 37.70 -16.15 38.49
C ALA A 360 38.20 -16.39 37.05
N ALA A 361 37.83 -15.54 36.15
CA ALA A 361 38.69 -15.11 35.04
C ALA A 361 39.85 -14.24 35.64
N PRO A 362 40.89 -13.82 34.93
CA PRO A 362 40.96 -13.36 33.54
C PRO A 362 42.34 -13.58 32.83
N ASP A 363 42.34 -13.13 31.61
CA ASP A 363 43.34 -12.24 30.97
C ASP A 363 44.56 -12.81 30.22
N SER A 364 44.61 -12.37 28.97
CA SER A 364 45.63 -11.67 28.17
C SER A 364 46.84 -12.42 27.60
N THR A 365 47.08 -11.90 26.38
CA THR A 365 48.38 -11.65 25.66
C THR A 365 48.99 -12.83 24.92
N ASP A 366 49.14 -12.68 23.69
CA ASP A 366 50.03 -11.93 22.82
C ASP A 366 50.94 -12.83 21.97
N SER A 367 51.12 -12.39 20.74
CA SER A 367 52.27 -12.42 19.86
C SER A 367 52.55 -13.58 18.91
N THR A 368 52.47 -13.19 17.72
CA THR A 368 53.50 -13.11 16.65
C THR A 368 53.85 -14.31 15.79
N ASN A 369 53.78 -13.97 14.50
CA ASN A 369 54.73 -14.25 13.37
C ASN A 369 54.73 -15.63 12.73
N ALA A 370 54.53 -15.61 11.50
CA ALA A 370 55.32 -15.39 10.32
C ALA A 370 55.26 -16.50 9.28
N ASP A 371 55.07 -16.04 8.06
CA ASP A 371 55.61 -16.49 6.79
C ASP A 371 55.63 -17.96 6.37
N SER A 372 55.02 -18.26 5.25
CA SER A 372 55.76 -18.31 3.96
C SER A 372 54.99 -19.01 2.85
N ASN A 373 54.93 -18.34 1.75
CA ASN A 373 55.05 -18.79 0.34
C ASN A 373 54.79 -20.26 -0.07
N GLY A 374 54.02 -20.34 -1.15
CA GLY A 374 53.99 -21.52 -2.00
C GLY A 374 53.11 -21.33 -3.23
N ASP A 375 53.70 -20.66 -4.21
CA ASP A 375 53.34 -20.68 -5.63
C ASP A 375 53.11 -22.10 -6.14
N ASN A 376 52.08 -22.31 -6.97
CA ASN A 376 52.28 -22.99 -8.27
C ASN A 376 51.04 -22.92 -9.19
N THR A 377 51.30 -22.36 -10.31
CA THR A 377 50.75 -22.44 -11.66
C THR A 377 50.41 -23.86 -12.12
N ASP A 378 49.37 -24.01 -12.94
CA ASP A 378 49.30 -24.48 -14.33
C ASP A 378 47.87 -24.88 -14.66
N ASN A 379 47.21 -24.22 -15.57
CA ASN A 379 47.18 -24.38 -17.02
C ASN A 379 46.65 -25.73 -17.50
N SER A 380 45.47 -25.72 -18.11
CA SER A 380 45.32 -26.28 -19.47
C SER A 380 43.90 -26.15 -20.00
N ASP A 381 43.87 -25.55 -21.15
CA ASP A 381 42.88 -25.54 -22.21
C ASP A 381 42.17 -26.90 -22.45
N ASN A 382 40.91 -26.83 -22.83
CA ASN A 382 40.49 -27.60 -24.01
C ASN A 382 39.26 -26.99 -24.69
N THR A 383 39.46 -26.71 -25.92
CA THR A 383 38.62 -26.25 -27.02
C THR A 383 37.74 -27.39 -27.59
N GLY A 384 36.69 -26.98 -28.28
CA GLY A 384 36.00 -27.73 -29.32
C GLY A 384 34.49 -27.80 -29.12
N GLY A 385 33.65 -27.13 -29.86
CA GLY A 385 33.34 -27.24 -31.30
C GLY A 385 32.04 -28.02 -31.36
N ASP A 386 31.05 -27.79 -32.03
CA ASP A 386 30.73 -27.26 -33.35
C ASP A 386 29.24 -27.56 -33.64
N ASN A 387 28.57 -26.61 -34.30
CA ASN A 387 27.51 -26.76 -35.31
C ASN A 387 26.19 -27.53 -35.11
N GLY A 388 25.13 -26.87 -35.56
CA GLY A 388 23.89 -27.47 -36.00
C GLY A 388 22.81 -26.45 -36.30
N ASP A 389 22.90 -25.82 -37.48
CA ASP A 389 21.79 -25.14 -38.17
C ASP A 389 20.66 -26.15 -38.45
N ASP A 390 19.41 -25.69 -38.36
CA ASP A 390 18.39 -26.13 -39.34
C ASP A 390 17.24 -25.08 -39.41
N ASP A 391 17.20 -24.46 -40.58
CA ASP A 391 16.09 -23.75 -41.21
C ASP A 391 14.82 -24.62 -41.30
N ASN A 392 13.66 -24.04 -41.09
CA ASN A 392 12.51 -24.40 -41.91
C ASN A 392 11.51 -23.24 -42.04
N THR A 393 11.50 -22.70 -43.25
CA THR A 393 10.53 -21.81 -43.87
C THR A 393 9.28 -22.58 -44.32
N GLY A 394 8.13 -21.92 -44.28
CA GLY A 394 6.87 -22.29 -44.96
C GLY A 394 5.72 -21.51 -44.30
N GLY A 395 5.20 -20.55 -44.81
CA GLY A 395 4.48 -20.00 -45.89
C GLY A 395 3.12 -20.67 -46.08
N ASP A 396 2.02 -19.92 -45.82
CA ASP A 396 0.98 -19.75 -46.86
C ASP A 396 -0.18 -18.86 -46.39
N ASP A 397 -0.49 -17.99 -47.30
CA ASP A 397 -1.61 -17.05 -47.41
C ASP A 397 -2.98 -17.70 -47.25
N ASN A 398 -3.95 -16.99 -46.71
CA ASN A 398 -5.26 -16.93 -47.35
C ASN A 398 -6.03 -15.65 -46.99
N SER A 399 -6.17 -14.81 -47.98
CA SER A 399 -7.08 -13.68 -48.12
C SER A 399 -8.54 -14.13 -48.27
N GLY A 400 -9.47 -13.42 -47.69
CA GLY A 400 -10.88 -13.61 -47.89
C GLY A 400 -11.64 -12.31 -47.58
N ASP A 401 -11.73 -11.46 -48.63
CA ASP A 401 -12.71 -10.37 -48.78
C ASP A 401 -14.14 -10.90 -48.60
N ASN A 402 -14.98 -10.18 -47.90
CA ASN A 402 -16.40 -10.12 -48.24
C ASN A 402 -17.02 -8.78 -47.83
N THR A 403 -17.23 -7.96 -48.88
CA THR A 403 -18.06 -6.79 -48.94
C THR A 403 -19.56 -7.18 -48.97
N GLY A 404 -20.36 -6.46 -48.21
CA GLY A 404 -21.81 -6.60 -48.26
C GLY A 404 -22.48 -5.29 -47.85
N ASP A 405 -22.70 -4.41 -48.83
CA ASP A 405 -23.64 -3.29 -48.79
C ASP A 405 -25.04 -3.78 -48.43
N ASN A 406 -25.74 -3.04 -47.59
CA ASN A 406 -27.18 -2.88 -47.81
C ASN A 406 -27.72 -1.54 -47.25
N THR A 407 -28.07 -0.68 -48.19
CA THR A 407 -28.83 0.55 -48.06
C THR A 407 -30.31 0.24 -47.81
N GLY A 408 -30.94 0.99 -46.93
CA GLY A 408 -32.38 0.97 -46.71
C GLY A 408 -32.84 2.28 -46.06
N ASN A 409 -33.21 3.20 -46.91
CA ASN A 409 -33.95 4.41 -46.66
C ASN A 409 -35.36 4.06 -46.13
N ASP A 410 -35.92 4.74 -45.12
CA ASP A 410 -37.28 5.29 -45.31
C ASP A 410 -37.60 6.41 -44.32
N THR A 411 -38.28 7.36 -44.89
CA THR A 411 -38.79 8.66 -44.47
C THR A 411 -40.11 8.53 -43.70
N GLY A 412 -40.37 9.47 -42.78
CA GLY A 412 -41.71 9.61 -42.20
C GLY A 412 -41.81 10.77 -41.20
N ASP A 413 -42.12 11.89 -41.75
CA ASP A 413 -42.66 13.17 -41.37
C ASP A 413 -43.92 13.09 -40.45
N THR A 414 -44.06 14.03 -39.51
CA THR A 414 -45.13 15.03 -39.31
C THR A 414 -45.28 15.51 -37.87
N SER A 415 -44.98 16.78 -37.69
CA SER A 415 -45.82 17.90 -37.22
C SER A 415 -46.53 17.85 -35.86
N GLY A 416 -46.29 18.88 -35.09
CA GLY A 416 -47.34 19.75 -34.61
C GLY A 416 -47.38 20.08 -33.14
N GLY A 417 -47.32 21.40 -32.83
CA GLY A 417 -48.17 22.02 -31.84
C GLY A 417 -47.47 22.56 -30.58
N ASP A 418 -47.20 23.79 -30.62
CA ASP A 418 -47.44 25.01 -29.83
C ASP A 418 -47.97 24.86 -28.37
N ASP A 419 -47.42 25.65 -27.52
CA ASP A 419 -47.88 26.74 -26.63
C ASP A 419 -47.22 26.67 -25.25
N GLY A 420 -46.44 27.67 -24.83
CA GLY A 420 -46.85 28.90 -24.20
C GLY A 420 -46.74 28.81 -22.67
N GLY A 421 -45.87 29.63 -22.05
CA GLY A 421 -46.00 29.90 -20.64
C GLY A 421 -44.69 30.35 -19.95
N ASP A 422 -44.39 31.62 -20.10
CA ASP A 422 -43.57 32.50 -19.32
C ASP A 422 -43.88 32.40 -17.81
N THR A 423 -42.85 32.33 -16.91
CA THR A 423 -42.72 33.20 -15.74
C THR A 423 -41.38 33.07 -15.08
N SER A 424 -40.71 34.20 -15.04
CA SER A 424 -39.61 34.68 -14.18
C SER A 424 -39.68 34.30 -12.72
N GLY A 425 -38.50 33.99 -12.17
CA GLY A 425 -38.26 33.91 -10.73
C GLY A 425 -36.76 33.81 -10.44
N GLU A 426 -36.09 34.94 -10.44
CA GLU A 426 -34.77 35.15 -9.82
C GLU A 426 -34.91 35.17 -8.33
N ASP A 427 -34.09 34.37 -7.60
CA ASP A 427 -33.78 34.64 -6.21
C ASP A 427 -32.26 34.51 -5.99
N PRO A 428 -31.71 35.39 -5.14
CA PRO A 428 -30.27 35.67 -5.11
C PRO A 428 -29.50 34.75 -4.15
N VAL A 429 -28.31 34.37 -4.59
CA VAL A 429 -27.31 33.64 -3.76
C VAL A 429 -26.63 34.63 -2.85
N GLU A 430 -26.88 34.51 -1.54
CA GLU A 430 -26.11 35.17 -0.50
C GLU A 430 -24.74 34.52 -0.31
N TYR A 431 -23.70 35.36 -0.45
CA TYR A 431 -22.33 35.02 -0.03
C TYR A 431 -22.18 35.34 1.47
N TYR A 432 -21.81 34.36 2.28
CA TYR A 432 -21.20 34.57 3.59
C TYR A 432 -19.70 34.29 3.54
N ASN A 433 -18.96 35.23 4.14
CA ASN A 433 -17.49 35.33 4.29
C ASN A 433 -16.85 34.13 4.95
#